data_68482f109a259989e74737e9ed16dd71
#
_entry.id   68482f109a259989e74737e9ed16dd71
#
_cell.length_a   1.000
_cell.length_b   1.000
_cell.length_c   1.000
_cell.angle_alpha   90.00
_cell.angle_beta   90.00
_cell.angle_gamma   90.00
#
_symmetry.space_group_name_H-M   'P 1'
#
loop_
_entity.id
_entity.type
_entity.pdbx_description
1 polymer ?
#
loop_
_entity_poly.entity_id
_entity_poly.type
_entity_poly.pdbx_seq_one_letter_code
_entity_poly.pdbx_strand_id
1 'polypeptide(L)'
;MFKKNKYLVLKKVVSKELTEFIYNYFINKREVAKFLFDKRYISPFTEYFGVWNDQQVPGTYSHYSDIVMETLLQKLKPLMEKNTELKLSETYSYARIYKQGDILKRHKDRFSCEISTTLNL
;
A
#
# COMPACT_ATOMS: atom_id res chain seq x y z
N MET A 1 -6.60 -16.60 -16.16
CA MET A 1 -6.63 -17.53 -15.03
C MET A 1 -5.29 -17.50 -14.33
N PHE A 2 -5.32 -17.27 -13.05
CA PHE A 2 -4.10 -17.03 -12.27
C PHE A 2 -3.12 -18.23 -12.31
N LYS A 3 -3.60 -19.44 -12.09
CA LYS A 3 -2.73 -20.63 -12.07
C LYS A 3 -1.96 -20.84 -13.36
N LYS A 4 -2.58 -20.51 -14.51
CA LYS A 4 -1.95 -20.64 -15.82
C LYS A 4 -1.02 -19.48 -16.13
N ASN A 5 -1.49 -18.24 -15.93
CA ASN A 5 -0.79 -17.02 -16.37
C ASN A 5 0.16 -16.47 -15.31
N LYS A 6 0.01 -16.88 -14.04
CA LYS A 6 0.77 -16.38 -12.88
C LYS A 6 0.50 -14.92 -12.56
N TYR A 7 -0.51 -14.33 -13.16
CA TYR A 7 -1.03 -13.00 -12.83
C TYR A 7 -2.51 -12.90 -13.18
N LEU A 8 -3.17 -11.92 -12.61
CA LEU A 8 -4.57 -11.63 -12.88
C LEU A 8 -4.83 -10.15 -12.64
N VAL A 9 -5.61 -9.54 -13.51
CA VAL A 9 -6.06 -8.16 -13.37
C VAL A 9 -7.53 -8.15 -13.02
N LEU A 10 -7.89 -7.58 -11.88
CA LEU A 10 -9.27 -7.44 -11.43
C LEU A 10 -9.67 -5.97 -11.47
N LYS A 11 -10.88 -5.67 -11.91
CA LYS A 11 -11.39 -4.31 -11.99
C LYS A 11 -12.47 -4.09 -10.94
N LYS A 12 -12.53 -2.88 -10.40
CA LYS A 12 -13.60 -2.44 -9.49
C LYS A 12 -13.74 -3.34 -8.26
N VAL A 13 -12.61 -3.77 -7.69
CA VAL A 13 -12.60 -4.66 -6.52
C VAL A 13 -12.98 -3.94 -5.23
N VAL A 14 -12.88 -2.61 -5.20
CA VAL A 14 -13.25 -1.77 -4.07
C VAL A 14 -14.28 -0.76 -4.57
N SER A 15 -15.30 -0.48 -3.76
CA SER A 15 -16.34 0.49 -4.13
C SER A 15 -15.74 1.87 -4.34
N LYS A 16 -16.39 2.68 -5.17
CA LYS A 16 -15.94 4.05 -5.46
C LYS A 16 -15.88 4.88 -4.17
N GLU A 17 -16.90 4.79 -3.33
CA GLU A 17 -16.95 5.53 -2.07
C GLU A 17 -15.79 5.15 -1.15
N LEU A 18 -15.53 3.86 -0.98
CA LEU A 18 -14.43 3.39 -0.13
C LEU A 18 -13.08 3.80 -0.72
N THR A 19 -12.91 3.69 -2.04
CA THR A 19 -11.68 4.12 -2.72
C THR A 19 -11.42 5.60 -2.47
N GLU A 20 -12.43 6.46 -2.66
CA GLU A 20 -12.28 7.89 -2.43
C GLU A 20 -11.97 8.21 -0.96
N PHE A 21 -12.61 7.50 -0.03
CA PHE A 21 -12.35 7.68 1.39
C PHE A 21 -10.91 7.33 1.76
N ILE A 22 -10.43 6.17 1.31
CA ILE A 22 -9.08 5.71 1.60
C ILE A 22 -8.04 6.62 0.94
N TYR A 23 -8.28 7.03 -0.30
CA TYR A 23 -7.40 7.97 -1.00
C TYR A 23 -7.26 9.27 -0.20
N ASN A 24 -8.38 9.88 0.17
CA ASN A 24 -8.38 11.13 0.92
C ASN A 24 -7.77 10.96 2.31
N TYR A 25 -8.03 9.82 2.96
CA TYR A 25 -7.39 9.49 4.23
C TYR A 25 -5.86 9.53 4.11
N PHE A 26 -5.31 8.88 3.09
CA PHE A 26 -3.86 8.77 2.97
C PHE A 26 -3.21 10.10 2.57
N ILE A 27 -3.86 10.86 1.71
CA ILE A 27 -3.41 12.23 1.37
C ILE A 27 -3.40 13.12 2.61
N ASN A 28 -4.48 13.10 3.39
CA ASN A 28 -4.57 13.88 4.64
C ASN A 28 -3.54 13.42 5.67
N LYS A 29 -3.31 12.12 5.76
CA LYS A 29 -2.29 11.58 6.65
C LYS A 29 -0.90 12.10 6.31
N ARG A 30 -0.55 12.16 5.02
CA ARG A 30 0.71 12.75 4.58
C ARG A 30 0.83 14.21 5.06
N GLU A 31 -0.22 15.01 4.92
CA GLU A 31 -0.20 16.40 5.33
C GLU A 31 -0.05 16.54 6.86
N VAL A 32 -0.77 15.73 7.63
CA VAL A 32 -0.65 15.70 9.09
C VAL A 32 0.74 15.29 9.52
N ALA A 33 1.27 14.22 8.93
CA ALA A 33 2.62 13.73 9.25
C ALA A 33 3.68 14.79 8.96
N LYS A 34 3.58 15.46 7.81
CA LYS A 34 4.48 16.54 7.45
C LYS A 34 4.44 17.69 8.47
N PHE A 35 3.24 18.11 8.87
CA PHE A 35 3.06 19.15 9.89
C PHE A 35 3.74 18.75 11.20
N LEU A 36 3.51 17.53 11.66
CA LEU A 36 4.08 17.04 12.92
C LEU A 36 5.61 17.00 12.89
N PHE A 37 6.20 16.57 11.77
CA PHE A 37 7.66 16.59 11.60
C PHE A 37 8.22 18.02 11.51
N ASP A 38 7.59 18.89 10.71
CA ASP A 38 8.06 20.27 10.52
C ASP A 38 8.00 21.08 11.80
N LYS A 39 6.99 20.84 12.63
CA LYS A 39 6.83 21.51 13.94
C LYS A 39 7.60 20.82 15.07
N ARG A 40 8.28 19.71 14.77
CA ARG A 40 9.04 18.92 15.76
C ARG A 40 8.18 18.40 16.91
N TYR A 41 6.91 18.11 16.65
CA TYR A 41 6.03 17.49 17.64
C TYR A 41 6.28 15.99 17.78
N ILE A 42 6.90 15.37 16.79
CA ILE A 42 7.30 13.97 16.80
C ILE A 42 8.76 13.86 16.34
N SER A 43 9.43 12.79 16.77
CA SER A 43 10.81 12.53 16.36
C SER A 43 10.90 12.28 14.85
N PRO A 44 11.94 12.82 14.17
CA PRO A 44 12.16 12.54 12.76
C PRO A 44 12.48 11.05 12.48
N PHE A 45 12.77 10.28 13.53
CA PHE A 45 13.07 8.84 13.41
C PHE A 45 11.84 7.95 13.62
N THR A 46 10.67 8.53 13.97
CA THR A 46 9.47 7.72 14.14
C THR A 46 8.91 7.27 12.78
N GLU A 47 8.40 6.05 12.73
CA GLU A 47 7.79 5.47 11.54
C GLU A 47 6.26 5.37 11.65
N TYR A 48 5.68 5.75 12.80
CA TYR A 48 4.25 5.56 13.07
C TYR A 48 3.33 6.36 12.15
N PHE A 49 3.83 7.46 11.58
CA PHE A 49 3.04 8.35 10.74
C PHE A 49 3.43 8.28 9.27
N GLY A 50 4.31 7.33 8.90
CA GLY A 50 4.85 7.21 7.56
C GLY A 50 6.20 7.92 7.43
N VAL A 51 6.84 7.73 6.30
CA VAL A 51 8.22 8.18 6.07
C VAL A 51 8.39 8.69 4.65
N TRP A 52 9.47 9.45 4.44
CA TRP A 52 9.88 9.94 3.11
C TRP A 52 11.21 9.34 2.66
N ASN A 53 11.66 8.26 3.30
CA ASN A 53 12.96 7.65 3.05
C ASN A 53 12.88 6.36 2.23
N ASP A 54 11.86 6.22 1.38
CA ASP A 54 11.70 5.04 0.54
C ASP A 54 12.84 4.99 -0.49
N GLN A 55 13.67 3.97 -0.39
CA GLN A 55 14.82 3.80 -1.28
C GLN A 55 14.42 3.33 -2.68
N GLN A 56 13.27 2.69 -2.82
CA GLN A 56 12.77 2.23 -4.12
C GLN A 56 12.24 3.39 -4.97
N VAL A 57 11.61 4.37 -4.32
CA VAL A 57 11.08 5.56 -4.99
C VAL A 57 11.43 6.78 -4.14
N PRO A 58 12.65 7.32 -4.29
CA PRO A 58 13.14 8.39 -3.41
C PRO A 58 12.23 9.62 -3.39
N GLY A 59 12.07 10.21 -2.21
CA GLY A 59 11.29 11.42 -2.02
C GLY A 59 9.78 11.21 -1.97
N THR A 60 9.30 9.97 -2.00
CA THR A 60 7.87 9.68 -1.86
C THR A 60 7.48 9.47 -0.40
N TYR A 61 6.25 9.86 -0.07
CA TYR A 61 5.64 9.49 1.20
C TYR A 61 5.14 8.05 1.13
N SER A 62 5.49 7.26 2.14
CA SER A 62 5.08 5.86 2.23
C SER A 62 4.82 5.44 3.66
N HIS A 63 4.03 4.40 3.86
CA HIS A 63 3.78 3.85 5.18
C HIS A 63 3.63 2.33 5.09
N TYR A 64 4.49 1.64 5.82
CA TYR A 64 4.44 0.20 6.02
C TYR A 64 3.42 -0.13 7.11
N SER A 65 2.51 -1.04 6.81
CA SER A 65 1.53 -1.55 7.79
C SER A 65 0.65 -0.47 8.43
N ASP A 66 0.23 0.52 7.64
CA ASP A 66 -0.82 1.45 8.06
C ASP A 66 -2.09 0.66 8.41
N ILE A 67 -2.73 0.97 9.55
CA ILE A 67 -3.84 0.16 10.05
C ILE A 67 -5.04 0.15 9.08
N VAL A 68 -5.33 1.26 8.42
CA VAL A 68 -6.41 1.31 7.42
C VAL A 68 -6.06 0.41 6.23
N MET A 69 -4.80 0.43 5.79
CA MET A 69 -4.34 -0.40 4.67
C MET A 69 -4.26 -1.89 5.06
N GLU A 70 -3.90 -2.19 6.31
CA GLU A 70 -3.96 -3.57 6.82
C GLU A 70 -5.41 -4.07 6.88
N THR A 71 -6.36 -3.21 7.22
CA THR A 71 -7.78 -3.54 7.20
C THR A 71 -8.26 -3.80 5.77
N LEU A 72 -7.79 -3.01 4.82
CA LEU A 72 -8.07 -3.21 3.41
C LEU A 72 -7.49 -4.54 2.91
N LEU A 73 -6.28 -4.89 3.33
CA LEU A 73 -5.65 -6.17 3.01
C LEU A 73 -6.53 -7.34 3.48
N GLN A 74 -7.03 -7.29 4.70
CA GLN A 74 -7.94 -8.30 5.22
C GLN A 74 -9.24 -8.39 4.40
N LYS A 75 -9.77 -7.24 4.01
CA LYS A 75 -10.98 -7.18 3.18
C LYS A 75 -10.79 -7.82 1.82
N LEU A 76 -9.62 -7.65 1.21
CA LEU A 76 -9.32 -8.16 -0.12
C LEU A 76 -8.92 -9.64 -0.13
N LYS A 77 -8.51 -10.20 1.00
CA LYS A 77 -8.03 -11.58 1.06
C LYS A 77 -9.04 -12.60 0.50
N PRO A 78 -10.34 -12.60 0.89
CA PRO A 78 -11.29 -13.56 0.32
C PRO A 78 -11.40 -13.47 -1.20
N LEU A 79 -11.33 -12.26 -1.75
CA LEU A 79 -11.37 -12.04 -3.18
C LEU A 79 -10.12 -12.62 -3.87
N MET A 80 -8.96 -12.42 -3.26
CA MET A 80 -7.70 -12.97 -3.77
C MET A 80 -7.70 -14.50 -3.70
N GLU A 81 -8.17 -15.08 -2.61
CA GLU A 81 -8.26 -16.53 -2.48
C GLU A 81 -9.19 -17.14 -3.53
N LYS A 82 -10.35 -16.48 -3.76
CA LYS A 82 -11.30 -16.93 -4.78
C LYS A 82 -10.68 -16.90 -6.19
N ASN A 83 -9.95 -15.85 -6.52
CA ASN A 83 -9.43 -15.66 -7.87
C ASN A 83 -8.12 -16.39 -8.13
N THR A 84 -7.34 -16.69 -7.10
CA THR A 84 -6.10 -17.49 -7.22
C THR A 84 -6.33 -18.97 -6.99
N GLU A 85 -7.44 -19.33 -6.35
CA GLU A 85 -7.74 -20.69 -5.89
C GLU A 85 -6.71 -21.21 -4.88
N LEU A 86 -6.09 -20.29 -4.15
CA LEU A 86 -5.11 -20.59 -3.13
C LEU A 86 -5.63 -20.18 -1.74
N LYS A 87 -5.19 -20.89 -0.72
CA LYS A 87 -5.38 -20.45 0.66
C LYS A 87 -4.22 -19.52 1.02
N LEU A 88 -4.54 -18.29 1.43
CA LEU A 88 -3.54 -17.25 1.63
C LEU A 88 -3.51 -16.80 3.10
N SER A 89 -2.36 -16.29 3.51
CA SER A 89 -2.19 -15.62 4.81
C SER A 89 -1.68 -14.21 4.55
N GLU A 90 -2.22 -13.25 5.27
CA GLU A 90 -1.78 -11.85 5.17
C GLU A 90 -0.35 -11.73 5.69
N THR A 91 0.49 -11.02 4.95
CA THR A 91 1.86 -10.71 5.38
C THR A 91 1.94 -9.25 5.84
N TYR A 92 1.74 -8.30 4.93
CA TYR A 92 1.74 -6.88 5.25
C TYR A 92 1.17 -6.08 4.09
N SER A 93 0.83 -4.83 4.37
CA SER A 93 0.51 -3.83 3.37
C SER A 93 1.58 -2.76 3.31
N TYR A 94 1.69 -2.10 2.17
CA TYR A 94 2.61 -0.99 1.96
C TYR A 94 1.93 0.04 1.07
N ALA A 95 1.84 1.27 1.53
CA ALA A 95 1.17 2.35 0.80
C ALA A 95 2.18 3.42 0.41
N ARG A 96 2.05 3.95 -0.81
CA ARG A 96 2.96 4.94 -1.37
C ARG A 96 2.17 5.96 -2.17
N ILE A 97 2.58 7.23 -2.07
CA ILE A 97 2.03 8.30 -2.91
C ILE A 97 3.06 8.66 -3.96
N TYR A 98 2.81 8.26 -5.21
CA TYR A 98 3.69 8.60 -6.32
C TYR A 98 3.49 10.06 -6.72
N LYS A 99 4.59 10.72 -7.08
CA LYS A 99 4.60 12.04 -7.72
C LYS A 99 4.84 11.85 -9.22
N GLN A 100 4.48 12.83 -10.01
CA GLN A 100 4.81 12.82 -11.43
C GLN A 100 6.32 12.59 -11.64
N GLY A 101 6.65 11.64 -12.49
CA GLY A 101 8.03 11.27 -12.78
C GLY A 101 8.62 10.19 -11.87
N ASP A 102 7.94 9.82 -10.80
CA ASP A 102 8.41 8.74 -9.94
C ASP A 102 8.36 7.40 -10.67
N ILE A 103 9.40 6.61 -10.49
CA ILE A 103 9.53 5.30 -11.14
C ILE A 103 9.86 4.26 -10.09
N LEU A 104 9.05 3.20 -10.03
CA LEU A 104 9.39 1.99 -9.30
C LEU A 104 10.09 1.04 -10.27
N LYS A 105 11.40 0.87 -10.07
CA LYS A 105 12.19 -0.02 -10.93
C LYS A 105 11.78 -1.48 -10.73
N ARG A 106 12.04 -2.30 -11.73
CA ARG A 106 11.83 -3.74 -11.62
C ARG A 106 12.61 -4.29 -10.44
N HIS A 107 11.92 -5.03 -9.59
CA HIS A 107 12.49 -5.59 -8.36
C HIS A 107 11.77 -6.90 -8.00
N LYS A 108 12.28 -7.58 -6.99
CA LYS A 108 11.60 -8.71 -6.37
C LYS A 108 11.17 -8.32 -4.96
N ASP A 109 9.96 -8.72 -4.56
CA ASP A 109 9.50 -8.57 -3.19
C ASP A 109 10.25 -9.55 -2.29
N ARG A 110 10.16 -9.34 -0.97
CA ARG A 110 10.77 -10.25 -0.01
C ARG A 110 10.17 -11.65 -0.14
N PHE A 111 10.95 -12.65 0.26
CA PHE A 111 10.59 -14.06 0.13
C PHE A 111 9.21 -14.42 0.72
N SER A 112 8.81 -13.78 1.82
CA SER A 112 7.51 -14.02 2.45
C SER A 112 6.31 -13.52 1.63
N CYS A 113 6.53 -12.73 0.57
CA CYS A 113 5.48 -12.23 -0.31
C CYS A 113 5.35 -13.12 -1.53
N GLU A 114 4.82 -14.32 -1.34
CA GLU A 114 4.64 -15.27 -2.45
C GLU A 114 3.59 -14.79 -3.44
N ILE A 115 2.52 -14.17 -2.94
CA ILE A 115 1.47 -13.56 -3.74
C ILE A 115 1.40 -12.08 -3.40
N SER A 116 1.56 -11.23 -4.39
CA SER A 116 1.52 -9.77 -4.23
C SER A 116 0.39 -9.16 -5.03
N THR A 117 -0.18 -8.10 -4.50
CA THR A 117 -1.25 -7.35 -5.17
C THR A 117 -0.90 -5.87 -5.16
N THR A 118 -1.10 -5.22 -6.30
CA THR A 118 -1.04 -3.76 -6.40
C THR A 118 -2.47 -3.25 -6.57
N LEU A 119 -2.85 -2.31 -5.73
CA LEU A 119 -4.15 -1.64 -5.80
C LEU A 119 -3.94 -0.15 -6.01
N ASN A 120 -4.52 0.38 -7.09
CA ASN A 120 -4.51 1.82 -7.35
C ASN A 120 -5.80 2.45 -6.78
N LEU A 121 -5.62 3.52 -6.04
CA LEU A 121 -6.73 4.26 -5.43
C LEU A 121 -7.02 5.56 -6.17
#